data_802571561baf11fcbf54b3fce4f8e29b
#
_entry.id   802571561baf11fcbf54b3fce4f8e29b
#
_cell.length_a   1.000
_cell.length_b   1.000
_cell.length_c   1.000
_cell.angle_alpha   90.00
_cell.angle_beta   90.00
_cell.angle_gamma   90.00
#
_symmetry.space_group_name_H-M   'P 1'
#
loop_
_entity.id
_entity.type
_entity.pdbx_description
1 polymer ?
#
loop_
_entity_poly.entity_id
_entity_poly.type
_entity_poly.pdbx_seq_one_letter_code
_entity_poly.pdbx_strand_id
1 'polypeptide(L)'
;MNKKIICCFAFPLMAFTLIAGECGNDCYSAVRIKKIPIAMQCWTFRNFSFLETLDKVKELNIHYLEAYPGQKLIPDKKDTAQFGAELTDEQKSWVKNELKKRGITLVSFGVVHFDSTQEATEKLFQFAGDMGIRTLVIEPAYDDFSMIEKMAIQYDLNVAIHNHPKPTKYWNPQTVIDHYRGLDPRIGGCADTGHWMRSGVLPVEALRMLKGRIRDVHLKDLNEFGNREAYDVPFGQGQANIHDILAELTLQDYDGFIVVEHEKKEDAMNPSPAVAEGVQYIQSITYYQDYEQILKRENGEYTKRGWNQYGPGYFVLDEETGVLKGQKGMGLFWFGERKVGDFILELDFMSEKHFTNSGVFLRIPAVPVNDSYIYQCFEIQIDNASRGIHQTGAVYDAVPPASLAFKEPGQWNHYKITYRGMHLEVELNGIKVIDWESEPRGKVRSLSKTGYIGLQNHDSRAPVYFKNIYLKEL
;
A
#
# COMPACT_ATOMS: atom_id res chain seq x y z
N MET A 1 45.23 11.09 68.80
CA MET A 1 43.78 10.72 68.73
C MET A 1 43.12 11.55 67.67
N ASN A 2 43.01 11.08 66.46
CA ASN A 2 42.25 11.71 65.40
C ASN A 2 41.49 10.62 64.59
N LYS A 3 40.22 10.54 64.84
CA LYS A 3 39.29 9.65 64.07
C LYS A 3 38.99 10.29 62.73
N LYS A 4 39.38 9.62 61.66
CA LYS A 4 38.91 9.94 60.29
C LYS A 4 37.49 9.34 60.07
N ILE A 5 36.51 10.18 59.80
CA ILE A 5 35.17 9.82 59.40
C ILE A 5 35.24 9.59 57.91
N ILE A 6 34.93 8.37 57.42
CA ILE A 6 34.72 8.01 56.03
C ILE A 6 33.22 8.18 55.77
N CYS A 7 32.86 9.19 54.99
CA CYS A 7 31.52 9.33 54.44
C CYS A 7 31.36 8.42 53.21
N CYS A 8 30.62 7.33 53.37
CA CYS A 8 30.12 6.55 52.24
C CYS A 8 28.89 7.26 51.65
N PHE A 9 29.05 7.83 50.45
CA PHE A 9 27.93 8.24 49.65
C PHE A 9 27.33 6.99 48.97
N ALA A 10 26.18 6.55 49.48
CA ALA A 10 25.36 5.55 48.80
C ALA A 10 24.51 6.29 47.76
N PHE A 11 24.77 6.07 46.48
CA PHE A 11 23.86 6.42 45.40
C PHE A 11 22.67 5.43 45.43
N PRO A 12 21.43 5.89 45.43
CA PRO A 12 20.30 4.97 45.24
C PRO A 12 20.28 4.51 43.78
N LEU A 13 20.45 3.21 43.57
CA LEU A 13 20.11 2.54 42.31
C LEU A 13 18.61 2.69 42.13
N MET A 14 18.18 3.64 41.30
CA MET A 14 16.82 3.66 40.80
C MET A 14 16.66 2.47 39.83
N ALA A 15 16.07 1.41 40.35
CA ALA A 15 15.55 0.32 39.55
C ALA A 15 14.39 0.89 38.72
N PHE A 16 14.64 1.17 37.46
CA PHE A 16 13.57 1.32 36.47
C PHE A 16 12.91 -0.06 36.28
N THR A 17 11.93 -0.35 37.09
CA THR A 17 10.92 -1.37 36.75
C THR A 17 10.19 -0.86 35.54
N LEU A 18 10.59 -1.34 34.36
CA LEU A 18 9.72 -1.32 33.16
C LEU A 18 8.48 -2.13 33.53
N ILE A 19 7.41 -1.41 33.88
CA ILE A 19 6.06 -1.95 33.85
C ILE A 19 5.78 -2.21 32.37
N ALA A 20 5.92 -3.47 31.94
CA ALA A 20 5.30 -3.96 30.73
C ALA A 20 3.78 -3.93 31.01
N GLY A 21 3.18 -2.73 30.89
CA GLY A 21 1.75 -2.59 30.83
C GLY A 21 1.28 -3.32 29.58
N GLU A 22 0.34 -4.23 29.73
CA GLU A 22 -0.46 -4.79 28.65
C GLU A 22 -1.02 -3.62 27.87
N CYS A 23 -0.42 -3.33 26.72
CA CYS A 23 -0.95 -2.36 25.78
C CYS A 23 -2.16 -3.04 25.13
N GLY A 24 -3.37 -2.66 25.55
CA GLY A 24 -4.61 -3.11 24.91
C GLY A 24 -4.65 -2.67 23.44
N ASN A 25 -5.62 -3.15 22.68
CA ASN A 25 -5.80 -2.93 21.23
C ASN A 25 -5.76 -1.45 20.77
N ASP A 26 -5.77 -0.48 21.68
CA ASP A 26 -5.73 0.97 21.36
C ASP A 26 -4.31 1.54 21.16
N CYS A 27 -3.24 0.77 21.41
CA CYS A 27 -1.87 1.29 21.35
C CYS A 27 -1.43 1.71 19.95
N TYR A 28 -1.92 1.05 18.92
CA TYR A 28 -1.49 1.30 17.55
C TYR A 28 -2.31 2.34 16.82
N SER A 29 -3.52 2.65 17.28
CA SER A 29 -4.42 3.62 16.65
C SER A 29 -3.81 5.03 16.51
N ALA A 30 -2.87 5.38 17.39
CA ALA A 30 -2.15 6.65 17.38
C ALA A 30 -0.80 6.59 16.64
N VAL A 31 -0.38 5.43 16.15
CA VAL A 31 0.92 5.27 15.46
C VAL A 31 0.80 5.77 14.03
N ARG A 32 1.61 6.75 13.68
CA ARG A 32 1.74 7.20 12.30
C ARG A 32 2.60 6.21 11.51
N ILE A 33 1.94 5.40 10.67
CA ILE A 33 2.58 4.32 9.92
C ILE A 33 3.58 4.89 8.90
N LYS A 34 4.84 4.48 9.01
CA LYS A 34 5.91 4.78 8.05
C LYS A 34 5.60 4.16 6.69
N LYS A 35 5.92 4.87 5.61
CA LYS A 35 5.86 4.29 4.28
C LYS A 35 7.00 3.29 4.10
N ILE A 36 6.69 1.99 4.16
CA ILE A 36 7.63 0.90 3.89
C ILE A 36 7.48 0.51 2.42
N PRO A 37 8.57 0.33 1.65
CA PRO A 37 8.47 -0.04 0.25
C PRO A 37 7.85 -1.43 0.09
N ILE A 38 6.99 -1.56 -0.95
CA ILE A 38 6.27 -2.80 -1.26
C ILE A 38 7.04 -3.58 -2.32
N ALA A 39 7.29 -4.86 -2.06
CA ALA A 39 7.77 -5.85 -3.01
C ALA A 39 6.68 -6.88 -3.31
N MET A 40 6.78 -7.57 -4.44
CA MET A 40 5.88 -8.65 -4.83
C MET A 40 6.58 -10.00 -4.72
N GLN A 41 5.99 -10.95 -4.00
CA GLN A 41 6.43 -12.35 -4.03
C GLN A 41 5.94 -13.01 -5.33
N CYS A 42 6.89 -13.49 -6.16
CA CYS A 42 6.58 -14.15 -7.43
C CYS A 42 5.71 -15.41 -7.28
N TRP A 43 5.68 -16.05 -6.11
CA TRP A 43 4.83 -17.21 -5.85
C TRP A 43 3.34 -16.89 -5.99
N THR A 44 2.93 -15.67 -5.76
CA THR A 44 1.58 -15.16 -6.09
C THR A 44 1.20 -15.45 -7.54
N PHE A 45 2.18 -15.36 -8.45
CA PHE A 45 2.04 -15.62 -9.89
C PHE A 45 2.64 -16.96 -10.31
N ARG A 46 2.64 -17.98 -9.45
CA ARG A 46 3.25 -19.31 -9.67
C ARG A 46 2.76 -20.07 -10.90
N ASN A 47 1.60 -19.68 -11.46
CA ASN A 47 1.04 -20.23 -12.70
C ASN A 47 1.56 -19.53 -13.96
N PHE A 48 2.39 -18.51 -13.81
CA PHE A 48 2.97 -17.70 -14.89
C PHE A 48 4.49 -17.85 -14.90
N SER A 49 5.09 -17.64 -16.05
CA SER A 49 6.55 -17.53 -16.16
C SER A 49 7.06 -16.27 -15.47
N PHE A 50 8.37 -16.21 -15.21
CA PHE A 50 9.00 -15.03 -14.63
C PHE A 50 8.76 -13.78 -15.49
N LEU A 51 8.89 -13.90 -16.82
CA LEU A 51 8.65 -12.80 -17.75
C LEU A 51 7.22 -12.26 -17.67
N GLU A 52 6.21 -13.14 -17.67
CA GLU A 52 4.80 -12.74 -17.51
C GLU A 52 4.53 -12.14 -16.14
N THR A 53 5.19 -12.66 -15.08
CA THR A 53 5.11 -12.10 -13.73
C THR A 53 5.63 -10.67 -13.70
N LEU A 54 6.76 -10.38 -14.35
CA LEU A 54 7.30 -9.02 -14.41
C LEU A 54 6.33 -8.03 -15.06
N ASP A 55 5.61 -8.44 -16.13
CA ASP A 55 4.61 -7.58 -16.77
C ASP A 55 3.45 -7.27 -15.82
N LYS A 56 2.93 -8.29 -15.10
CA LYS A 56 1.88 -8.12 -14.10
C LYS A 56 2.29 -7.23 -12.93
N VAL A 57 3.51 -7.40 -12.43
CA VAL A 57 4.08 -6.58 -11.34
C VAL A 57 4.22 -5.12 -11.77
N LYS A 58 4.64 -4.88 -13.01
CA LYS A 58 4.70 -3.54 -13.60
C LYS A 58 3.30 -2.90 -13.73
N GLU A 59 2.29 -3.66 -14.18
CA GLU A 59 0.91 -3.19 -14.27
C GLU A 59 0.33 -2.79 -12.90
N LEU A 60 0.76 -3.48 -11.83
CA LEU A 60 0.42 -3.17 -10.45
C LEU A 60 1.19 -1.97 -9.87
N ASN A 61 2.09 -1.35 -10.66
CA ASN A 61 2.98 -0.27 -10.24
C ASN A 61 3.84 -0.63 -9.01
N ILE A 62 4.28 -1.89 -8.94
CA ILE A 62 5.21 -2.38 -7.93
C ILE A 62 6.61 -2.43 -8.53
N HIS A 63 7.63 -1.93 -7.80
CA HIS A 63 8.98 -1.74 -8.31
C HIS A 63 10.02 -2.67 -7.68
N TYR A 64 9.60 -3.49 -6.71
CA TYR A 64 10.47 -4.45 -6.02
C TYR A 64 9.90 -5.85 -6.10
N LEU A 65 10.78 -6.84 -6.13
CA LEU A 65 10.42 -8.23 -6.39
C LEU A 65 11.18 -9.18 -5.46
N GLU A 66 10.47 -10.17 -4.96
CA GLU A 66 11.05 -11.40 -4.45
C GLU A 66 10.79 -12.53 -5.44
N ALA A 67 11.84 -13.16 -5.95
CA ALA A 67 11.73 -14.32 -6.82
C ALA A 67 11.80 -15.63 -6.02
N TYR A 68 11.27 -16.72 -6.56
CA TYR A 68 11.38 -18.04 -5.96
C TYR A 68 12.09 -19.04 -6.86
N PRO A 69 12.75 -20.08 -6.31
CA PRO A 69 13.45 -21.10 -7.09
C PRO A 69 12.49 -21.95 -7.91
N GLY A 70 12.85 -22.22 -9.17
CA GLY A 70 12.10 -23.13 -10.02
C GLY A 70 11.04 -22.48 -10.90
N GLN A 71 10.81 -21.17 -10.82
CA GLN A 71 9.90 -20.47 -11.74
C GLN A 71 10.47 -20.50 -13.16
N LYS A 72 9.69 -20.93 -14.15
CA LYS A 72 10.10 -20.88 -15.55
C LYS A 72 10.43 -19.46 -15.98
N LEU A 73 11.50 -19.25 -16.75
CA LEU A 73 11.89 -17.90 -17.17
C LEU A 73 10.92 -17.30 -18.20
N ILE A 74 10.50 -18.08 -19.19
CA ILE A 74 9.61 -17.65 -20.27
C ILE A 74 8.45 -18.66 -20.47
N PRO A 75 7.35 -18.25 -21.11
CA PRO A 75 6.19 -19.13 -21.31
C PRO A 75 6.40 -20.22 -22.37
N ASP A 76 7.52 -20.25 -23.10
CA ASP A 76 7.80 -21.27 -24.10
C ASP A 76 7.94 -22.65 -23.45
N LYS A 77 7.14 -23.62 -23.92
CA LYS A 77 7.17 -24.99 -23.42
C LYS A 77 8.49 -25.73 -23.73
N LYS A 78 9.25 -25.26 -24.73
CA LYS A 78 10.54 -25.82 -25.12
C LYS A 78 11.68 -25.28 -24.25
N ASP A 79 11.52 -24.15 -23.61
CA ASP A 79 12.48 -23.60 -22.68
C ASP A 79 12.29 -24.27 -21.31
N THR A 80 13.35 -24.86 -20.80
CA THR A 80 13.39 -25.53 -19.49
C THR A 80 14.10 -24.71 -18.42
N ALA A 81 14.59 -23.51 -18.78
CA ALA A 81 15.30 -22.65 -17.85
C ALA A 81 14.38 -22.18 -16.71
N GLN A 82 14.88 -22.32 -15.50
CA GLN A 82 14.16 -21.96 -14.28
C GLN A 82 14.98 -20.93 -13.50
N PHE A 83 14.29 -20.04 -12.82
CA PHE A 83 14.92 -19.04 -11.97
C PHE A 83 15.59 -19.72 -10.77
N GLY A 84 16.88 -19.42 -10.54
CA GLY A 84 17.64 -19.98 -9.43
C GLY A 84 19.14 -20.01 -9.67
N ALA A 85 19.88 -20.64 -8.77
CA ALA A 85 21.33 -20.70 -8.75
C ALA A 85 21.96 -21.45 -9.95
N GLU A 86 21.14 -22.17 -10.74
CA GLU A 86 21.60 -22.89 -11.94
C GLU A 86 21.61 -22.05 -13.22
N LEU A 87 21.21 -20.75 -13.12
CA LEU A 87 21.23 -19.86 -14.29
C LEU A 87 22.64 -19.63 -14.80
N THR A 88 22.82 -19.76 -16.14
CA THR A 88 24.07 -19.34 -16.78
C THR A 88 24.27 -17.83 -16.72
N ASP A 89 25.47 -17.35 -16.98
CA ASP A 89 25.77 -15.91 -16.98
C ASP A 89 24.99 -15.15 -18.06
N GLU A 90 24.70 -15.77 -19.19
CA GLU A 90 23.83 -15.22 -20.23
C GLU A 90 22.39 -15.08 -19.74
N GLN A 91 21.88 -16.10 -19.04
CA GLN A 91 20.53 -16.08 -18.45
C GLN A 91 20.42 -15.06 -17.32
N LYS A 92 21.41 -14.97 -16.42
CA LYS A 92 21.48 -13.91 -15.39
C LYS A 92 21.47 -12.52 -16.03
N SER A 93 22.24 -12.32 -17.09
CA SER A 93 22.31 -11.06 -17.84
C SER A 93 20.97 -10.72 -18.50
N TRP A 94 20.30 -11.71 -19.07
CA TRP A 94 18.97 -11.56 -19.66
C TRP A 94 17.95 -11.16 -18.58
N VAL A 95 17.91 -11.85 -17.44
CA VAL A 95 17.01 -11.54 -16.30
C VAL A 95 17.23 -10.10 -15.84
N LYS A 96 18.47 -9.67 -15.62
CA LYS A 96 18.80 -8.29 -15.22
C LYS A 96 18.30 -7.26 -16.25
N ASN A 97 18.41 -7.56 -17.53
CA ASN A 97 17.90 -6.69 -18.59
C ASN A 97 16.37 -6.61 -18.59
N GLU A 98 15.65 -7.72 -18.39
CA GLU A 98 14.20 -7.73 -18.33
C GLU A 98 13.66 -6.98 -17.11
N LEU A 99 14.31 -7.11 -15.94
CA LEU A 99 14.04 -6.31 -14.75
C LEU A 99 14.24 -4.81 -15.00
N LYS A 100 15.38 -4.44 -15.58
CA LYS A 100 15.71 -3.04 -15.90
C LYS A 100 14.73 -2.40 -16.88
N LYS A 101 14.32 -3.10 -17.94
CA LYS A 101 13.32 -2.63 -18.92
C LYS A 101 11.99 -2.25 -18.27
N ARG A 102 11.65 -2.88 -17.14
CA ARG A 102 10.39 -2.67 -16.42
C ARG A 102 10.53 -1.75 -15.21
N GLY A 103 11.75 -1.33 -14.87
CA GLY A 103 12.03 -0.53 -13.68
C GLY A 103 11.79 -1.31 -12.38
N ILE A 104 12.02 -2.64 -12.40
CA ILE A 104 11.84 -3.54 -11.25
C ILE A 104 13.23 -3.90 -10.70
N THR A 105 13.34 -3.90 -9.37
CA THR A 105 14.54 -4.32 -8.64
C THR A 105 14.25 -5.62 -7.90
N LEU A 106 15.07 -6.64 -8.12
CA LEU A 106 15.07 -7.87 -7.36
C LEU A 106 15.72 -7.63 -6.00
N VAL A 107 14.98 -7.84 -4.91
CA VAL A 107 15.45 -7.51 -3.54
C VAL A 107 15.67 -8.74 -2.69
N SER A 108 14.88 -9.79 -2.86
CA SER A 108 14.98 -11.04 -2.11
C SER A 108 14.73 -12.27 -3.00
N PHE A 109 15.14 -13.42 -2.48
CA PHE A 109 14.99 -14.71 -3.16
C PHE A 109 14.65 -15.81 -2.16
N GLY A 110 13.48 -16.41 -2.34
CA GLY A 110 12.98 -17.50 -1.48
C GLY A 110 11.52 -17.89 -1.79
N VAL A 111 10.98 -18.93 -1.14
CA VAL A 111 11.66 -19.70 -0.06
C VAL A 111 12.53 -20.78 -0.70
N VAL A 112 13.81 -20.79 -0.37
CA VAL A 112 14.75 -21.78 -0.89
C VAL A 112 14.78 -22.99 0.03
N HIS A 113 14.57 -24.20 -0.54
CA HIS A 113 14.96 -25.44 0.13
C HIS A 113 16.47 -25.50 0.20
N PHE A 114 16.99 -25.40 1.43
CA PHE A 114 18.40 -25.31 1.66
C PHE A 114 19.07 -26.69 1.57
N ASP A 115 20.04 -26.81 0.65
CA ASP A 115 20.91 -27.99 0.58
C ASP A 115 22.11 -27.76 1.49
N SER A 116 22.28 -28.62 2.51
CA SER A 116 23.28 -28.52 3.56
C SER A 116 24.71 -28.79 3.10
N THR A 117 24.98 -28.93 1.78
CA THR A 117 26.35 -29.08 1.26
C THR A 117 27.04 -27.71 1.13
N GLN A 118 28.35 -27.69 1.39
CA GLN A 118 29.12 -26.46 1.26
C GLN A 118 29.06 -25.92 -0.17
N GLU A 119 29.17 -26.79 -1.18
CA GLU A 119 29.16 -26.41 -2.61
C GLU A 119 27.85 -25.78 -3.01
N ALA A 120 26.70 -26.37 -2.66
CA ALA A 120 25.37 -25.83 -2.97
C ALA A 120 25.11 -24.49 -2.23
N THR A 121 25.57 -24.41 -0.97
CA THR A 121 25.46 -23.16 -0.19
C THR A 121 26.26 -22.05 -0.83
N GLU A 122 27.53 -22.28 -1.15
CA GLU A 122 28.38 -21.29 -1.78
C GLU A 122 27.83 -20.83 -3.12
N LYS A 123 27.32 -21.77 -3.94
CA LYS A 123 26.66 -21.48 -5.21
C LYS A 123 25.42 -20.59 -5.04
N LEU A 124 24.58 -20.86 -4.04
CA LEU A 124 23.41 -20.05 -3.72
C LEU A 124 23.78 -18.62 -3.33
N PHE A 125 24.75 -18.45 -2.44
CA PHE A 125 25.21 -17.13 -2.02
C PHE A 125 25.89 -16.36 -3.15
N GLN A 126 26.71 -17.03 -3.97
CA GLN A 126 27.32 -16.46 -5.16
C GLN A 126 26.23 -15.97 -6.14
N PHE A 127 25.23 -16.80 -6.43
CA PHE A 127 24.08 -16.43 -7.27
C PHE A 127 23.37 -15.18 -6.75
N ALA A 128 23.10 -15.13 -5.44
CA ALA A 128 22.44 -13.98 -4.82
C ALA A 128 23.28 -12.70 -5.01
N GLY A 129 24.60 -12.78 -4.75
CA GLY A 129 25.53 -11.68 -5.01
C GLY A 129 25.56 -11.24 -6.46
N ASP A 130 25.66 -12.19 -7.40
CA ASP A 130 25.66 -11.93 -8.84
C ASP A 130 24.37 -11.22 -9.27
N MET A 131 23.22 -11.59 -8.72
CA MET A 131 21.93 -11.02 -9.07
C MET A 131 21.63 -9.69 -8.36
N GLY A 132 22.43 -9.30 -7.36
CA GLY A 132 22.21 -8.10 -6.57
C GLY A 132 21.08 -8.25 -5.54
N ILE A 133 20.76 -9.49 -5.15
CA ILE A 133 19.79 -9.83 -4.11
C ILE A 133 20.36 -9.39 -2.77
N ARG A 134 19.51 -8.85 -1.89
CA ARG A 134 19.91 -8.40 -0.55
C ARG A 134 19.61 -9.41 0.53
N THR A 135 18.55 -10.21 0.35
CA THR A 135 18.05 -11.14 1.36
C THR A 135 17.77 -12.49 0.73
N LEU A 136 18.33 -13.55 1.34
CA LEU A 136 17.95 -14.93 1.06
C LEU A 136 16.91 -15.39 2.08
N VAL A 137 15.78 -15.90 1.61
CA VAL A 137 14.71 -16.45 2.44
C VAL A 137 14.77 -17.96 2.38
N ILE A 138 15.11 -18.61 3.53
CA ILE A 138 15.46 -20.02 3.58
C ILE A 138 14.84 -20.74 4.79
N GLU A 139 14.79 -22.08 4.72
CA GLU A 139 14.44 -22.98 5.83
C GLU A 139 15.54 -24.04 6.06
N PRO A 140 16.67 -23.68 6.69
CA PRO A 140 17.81 -24.57 6.82
C PRO A 140 17.59 -25.69 7.85
N ALA A 141 18.49 -26.69 7.85
CA ALA A 141 18.61 -27.60 8.98
C ALA A 141 19.25 -26.86 10.18
N TYR A 142 19.01 -27.37 11.39
CA TYR A 142 19.51 -26.70 12.61
C TYR A 142 21.04 -26.65 12.67
N ASP A 143 21.72 -27.61 12.06
CA ASP A 143 23.18 -27.71 12.06
C ASP A 143 23.85 -26.81 11.01
N ASP A 144 23.09 -26.18 10.10
CA ASP A 144 23.63 -25.40 8.98
C ASP A 144 24.00 -23.96 9.37
N PHE A 145 23.53 -23.46 10.50
CA PHE A 145 23.65 -22.04 10.86
C PHE A 145 25.08 -21.49 10.89
N SER A 146 26.06 -22.29 11.31
CA SER A 146 27.47 -21.87 11.31
C SER A 146 28.02 -21.64 9.91
N MET A 147 27.62 -22.49 8.95
CA MET A 147 27.99 -22.34 7.55
C MET A 147 27.27 -21.14 6.91
N ILE A 148 25.97 -20.99 7.19
CA ILE A 148 25.15 -19.87 6.71
C ILE A 148 25.70 -18.54 7.20
N GLU A 149 26.05 -18.43 8.49
CA GLU A 149 26.64 -17.21 9.06
C GLU A 149 27.94 -16.82 8.34
N LYS A 150 28.83 -17.78 8.13
CA LYS A 150 30.07 -17.55 7.40
C LYS A 150 29.80 -17.01 5.98
N MET A 151 28.85 -17.59 5.25
CA MET A 151 28.49 -17.16 3.91
C MET A 151 27.77 -15.79 3.91
N ALA A 152 26.87 -15.54 4.86
CA ALA A 152 26.18 -14.26 5.02
C ALA A 152 27.17 -13.11 5.23
N ILE A 153 28.19 -13.32 6.05
CA ILE A 153 29.27 -12.35 6.27
C ILE A 153 30.13 -12.18 4.99
N GLN A 154 30.53 -13.30 4.37
CA GLN A 154 31.42 -13.28 3.20
C GLN A 154 30.81 -12.55 2.01
N TYR A 155 29.52 -12.74 1.76
CA TYR A 155 28.79 -12.16 0.62
C TYR A 155 28.02 -10.89 0.96
N ASP A 156 28.05 -10.44 2.22
CA ASP A 156 27.31 -9.28 2.75
C ASP A 156 25.80 -9.36 2.47
N LEU A 157 25.20 -10.51 2.74
CA LEU A 157 23.79 -10.80 2.50
C LEU A 157 23.02 -11.03 3.80
N ASN A 158 21.78 -10.54 3.85
CA ASN A 158 20.84 -10.94 4.89
C ASN A 158 20.30 -12.35 4.63
N VAL A 159 20.02 -13.05 5.71
CA VAL A 159 19.37 -14.37 5.71
C VAL A 159 18.14 -14.30 6.59
N ALA A 160 16.99 -14.54 6.00
CA ALA A 160 15.68 -14.55 6.63
C ALA A 160 15.18 -15.99 6.78
N ILE A 161 15.01 -16.45 8.02
CA ILE A 161 14.48 -17.79 8.32
C ILE A 161 12.96 -17.74 8.19
N HIS A 162 12.42 -18.47 7.22
CA HIS A 162 10.99 -18.46 6.90
C HIS A 162 10.19 -19.37 7.84
N ASN A 163 8.95 -18.99 8.10
CA ASN A 163 8.00 -19.75 8.92
C ASN A 163 6.83 -20.25 8.08
N HIS A 164 6.82 -21.52 7.70
CA HIS A 164 5.60 -22.19 7.24
C HIS A 164 4.70 -22.58 8.43
N PRO A 165 3.38 -22.86 8.23
CA PRO A 165 2.50 -23.15 9.35
C PRO A 165 2.85 -24.48 10.03
N LYS A 166 2.49 -24.60 11.31
CA LYS A 166 2.72 -25.85 12.06
C LYS A 166 2.11 -27.07 11.33
N PRO A 167 2.79 -28.25 11.38
CA PRO A 167 3.89 -28.58 12.28
C PRO A 167 5.31 -28.39 11.68
N THR A 168 5.51 -27.44 10.77
CA THR A 168 6.83 -27.21 10.17
C THR A 168 7.87 -26.75 11.21
N LYS A 169 9.15 -26.77 10.82
CA LYS A 169 10.29 -26.55 11.71
C LYS A 169 10.26 -25.17 12.41
N TYR A 170 9.97 -24.11 11.64
CA TYR A 170 10.09 -22.70 12.09
C TYR A 170 8.75 -21.99 12.32
N TRP A 171 7.64 -22.73 12.44
CA TRP A 171 6.31 -22.14 12.64
C TRP A 171 6.23 -21.22 13.89
N ASN A 172 7.04 -21.55 14.93
CA ASN A 172 7.05 -20.79 16.18
C ASN A 172 8.17 -19.76 16.14
N PRO A 173 7.90 -18.45 16.34
CA PRO A 173 8.91 -17.42 16.36
C PRO A 173 10.02 -17.68 17.40
N GLN A 174 9.72 -18.33 18.53
CA GLN A 174 10.74 -18.70 19.53
C GLN A 174 11.81 -19.64 18.95
N THR A 175 11.40 -20.60 18.10
CA THR A 175 12.37 -21.50 17.44
C THR A 175 13.34 -20.72 16.55
N VAL A 176 12.84 -19.72 15.80
CA VAL A 176 13.68 -18.86 14.97
C VAL A 176 14.68 -18.08 15.84
N ILE A 177 14.20 -17.50 16.96
CA ILE A 177 15.03 -16.77 17.93
C ILE A 177 16.14 -17.64 18.51
N ASP A 178 15.81 -18.85 18.92
CA ASP A 178 16.76 -19.76 19.55
C ASP A 178 17.91 -20.14 18.61
N HIS A 179 17.66 -20.17 17.28
CA HIS A 179 18.67 -20.54 16.29
C HIS A 179 19.53 -19.36 15.82
N TYR A 180 19.02 -18.12 15.76
CA TYR A 180 19.85 -16.98 15.41
C TYR A 180 20.54 -16.32 16.62
N ARG A 181 20.20 -16.75 17.85
CA ARG A 181 20.78 -16.16 19.07
C ARG A 181 22.31 -16.30 19.09
N GLY A 182 23.00 -15.15 19.20
CA GLY A 182 24.47 -15.09 19.20
C GLY A 182 25.11 -15.07 17.81
N LEU A 183 24.32 -15.23 16.73
CA LEU A 183 24.82 -15.12 15.37
C LEU A 183 24.87 -13.67 14.88
N ASP A 184 25.57 -13.47 13.77
CA ASP A 184 25.70 -12.16 13.11
C ASP A 184 24.31 -11.52 12.86
N PRO A 185 24.19 -10.21 13.03
CA PRO A 185 22.92 -9.49 12.81
C PRO A 185 22.27 -9.69 11.43
N ARG A 186 23.00 -10.09 10.40
CA ARG A 186 22.43 -10.41 9.08
C ARG A 186 21.45 -11.57 9.10
N ILE A 187 21.55 -12.45 10.10
CA ILE A 187 20.65 -13.60 10.25
C ILE A 187 19.48 -13.21 11.15
N GLY A 188 18.27 -13.42 10.67
CA GLY A 188 17.03 -13.12 11.39
C GLY A 188 15.85 -13.89 10.85
N GLY A 189 14.63 -13.42 11.16
CA GLY A 189 13.40 -14.06 10.70
C GLY A 189 12.86 -13.40 9.42
N CYS A 190 12.25 -14.22 8.56
CA CYS A 190 11.20 -13.80 7.64
C CYS A 190 9.87 -13.91 8.40
N ALA A 191 9.10 -12.84 8.42
CA ALA A 191 7.83 -12.77 9.13
C ALA A 191 6.68 -13.06 8.15
N ASP A 192 6.35 -14.34 7.91
CA ASP A 192 5.14 -14.67 7.18
C ASP A 192 3.92 -14.57 8.11
N THR A 193 3.16 -13.48 7.96
CA THR A 193 2.03 -13.16 8.82
C THR A 193 0.88 -14.14 8.68
N GLY A 194 0.61 -14.62 7.46
CA GLY A 194 -0.45 -15.58 7.19
C GLY A 194 -0.15 -16.97 7.78
N HIS A 195 1.09 -17.42 7.68
CA HIS A 195 1.49 -18.70 8.25
C HIS A 195 1.49 -18.70 9.78
N TRP A 196 1.79 -17.56 10.41
CA TRP A 196 1.57 -17.40 11.85
C TRP A 196 0.09 -17.48 12.19
N MET A 197 -0.78 -16.76 11.45
CA MET A 197 -2.23 -16.83 11.66
C MET A 197 -2.77 -18.25 11.54
N ARG A 198 -2.37 -19.00 10.49
CA ARG A 198 -2.74 -20.43 10.31
C ARG A 198 -2.26 -21.30 11.48
N SER A 199 -1.22 -20.86 12.18
CA SER A 199 -0.66 -21.57 13.35
C SER A 199 -1.25 -21.13 14.69
N GLY A 200 -2.16 -20.13 14.69
CA GLY A 200 -2.73 -19.55 15.91
C GLY A 200 -1.75 -18.62 16.65
N VAL A 201 -0.78 -18.04 15.93
CA VAL A 201 0.17 -17.06 16.46
C VAL A 201 -0.24 -15.66 15.98
N LEU A 202 -0.39 -14.72 16.89
CA LEU A 202 -0.70 -13.34 16.57
C LEU A 202 0.50 -12.67 15.88
N PRO A 203 0.37 -12.15 14.64
CA PRO A 203 1.50 -11.57 13.89
C PRO A 203 2.22 -10.44 14.64
N VAL A 204 1.48 -9.55 15.28
CA VAL A 204 2.05 -8.41 16.04
C VAL A 204 2.94 -8.90 17.19
N GLU A 205 2.51 -9.92 17.92
CA GLU A 205 3.30 -10.49 19.03
C GLU A 205 4.57 -11.18 18.52
N ALA A 206 4.46 -11.94 17.41
CA ALA A 206 5.61 -12.55 16.77
C ALA A 206 6.63 -11.51 16.29
N LEU A 207 6.17 -10.41 15.69
CA LEU A 207 7.02 -9.28 15.30
C LEU A 207 7.75 -8.65 16.51
N ARG A 208 7.04 -8.46 17.63
CA ARG A 208 7.65 -7.98 18.88
C ARG A 208 8.76 -8.91 19.39
N MET A 209 8.52 -10.22 19.34
CA MET A 209 9.51 -11.22 19.73
C MET A 209 10.77 -11.15 18.86
N LEU A 210 10.61 -10.91 17.55
CA LEU A 210 11.69 -10.82 16.55
C LEU A 210 12.34 -9.44 16.47
N LYS A 211 12.01 -8.51 17.36
CA LYS A 211 12.48 -7.12 17.33
C LYS A 211 13.97 -6.99 17.07
N GLY A 212 14.33 -6.19 16.04
CA GLY A 212 15.71 -5.95 15.60
C GLY A 212 16.32 -7.07 14.75
N ARG A 213 15.57 -8.16 14.52
CA ARG A 213 16.01 -9.33 13.74
C ARG A 213 15.01 -9.73 12.66
N ILE A 214 14.10 -8.86 12.27
CA ILE A 214 13.25 -9.06 11.09
C ILE A 214 14.08 -8.70 9.86
N ARG A 215 14.25 -9.65 8.93
CA ARG A 215 15.04 -9.48 7.71
C ARG A 215 14.18 -9.48 6.45
N ASP A 216 12.99 -10.06 6.53
CA ASP A 216 11.97 -10.01 5.49
C ASP A 216 10.57 -10.10 6.11
N VAL A 217 9.53 -9.70 5.37
CA VAL A 217 8.13 -9.77 5.79
C VAL A 217 7.28 -10.23 4.63
N HIS A 218 6.74 -11.46 4.69
CA HIS A 218 5.67 -11.89 3.80
C HIS A 218 4.34 -11.48 4.40
N LEU A 219 3.75 -10.43 3.83
CA LEU A 219 2.48 -9.91 4.30
C LEU A 219 1.33 -10.65 3.64
N LYS A 220 0.49 -11.27 4.46
CA LYS A 220 -0.77 -11.93 4.08
C LYS A 220 -1.88 -11.50 5.02
N ASP A 221 -3.10 -11.40 4.51
CA ASP A 221 -4.31 -11.26 5.32
C ASP A 221 -5.21 -12.45 5.06
N LEU A 222 -5.76 -13.04 6.12
CA LEU A 222 -6.53 -14.28 6.02
C LEU A 222 -7.97 -14.09 6.51
N ASN A 223 -8.89 -14.81 5.87
CA ASN A 223 -10.31 -14.81 6.25
C ASN A 223 -10.58 -15.32 7.67
N GLU A 224 -9.67 -16.13 8.26
CA GLU A 224 -9.86 -16.75 9.57
C GLU A 224 -8.54 -16.92 10.32
N PHE A 225 -8.55 -16.65 11.63
CA PHE A 225 -7.42 -16.85 12.53
C PHE A 225 -7.43 -18.25 13.17
N GLY A 226 -6.26 -18.88 13.29
CA GLY A 226 -6.09 -20.17 13.96
C GLY A 226 -6.57 -21.37 13.13
N ASN A 227 -6.98 -21.16 11.90
CA ASN A 227 -7.38 -22.21 10.98
C ASN A 227 -6.29 -22.46 9.93
N ARG A 228 -5.77 -23.72 9.88
CA ARG A 228 -4.73 -24.12 8.91
C ARG A 228 -5.18 -23.95 7.45
N GLU A 229 -6.48 -24.14 7.18
CA GLU A 229 -7.07 -24.08 5.85
C GLU A 229 -7.56 -22.67 5.47
N ALA A 230 -7.29 -21.67 6.32
CA ALA A 230 -7.62 -20.29 6.01
C ALA A 230 -6.96 -19.83 4.71
N TYR A 231 -7.70 -19.09 3.89
CA TYR A 231 -7.25 -18.57 2.60
C TYR A 231 -7.02 -17.07 2.64
N ASP A 232 -6.18 -16.60 1.71
CA ASP A 232 -5.82 -15.19 1.62
C ASP A 232 -6.99 -14.35 1.08
N VAL A 233 -7.14 -13.16 1.65
CA VAL A 233 -8.06 -12.10 1.20
C VAL A 233 -7.27 -10.80 0.97
N PRO A 234 -7.80 -9.82 0.23
CA PRO A 234 -7.19 -8.51 0.12
C PRO A 234 -6.94 -7.89 1.50
N PHE A 235 -5.84 -7.17 1.65
CA PHE A 235 -5.47 -6.57 2.94
C PHE A 235 -6.57 -5.65 3.47
N GLY A 236 -6.83 -5.75 4.78
CA GLY A 236 -7.89 -5.02 5.47
C GLY A 236 -9.26 -5.69 5.43
N GLN A 237 -9.40 -6.82 4.71
CA GLN A 237 -10.65 -7.60 4.67
C GLN A 237 -10.58 -8.87 5.52
N GLY A 238 -9.41 -9.19 6.06
CA GLY A 238 -9.18 -10.39 6.87
C GLY A 238 -9.02 -10.07 8.35
N GLN A 239 -8.42 -11.04 9.04
CA GLN A 239 -8.24 -11.01 10.50
C GLN A 239 -6.79 -10.77 10.94
N ALA A 240 -5.86 -10.44 10.02
CA ALA A 240 -4.45 -10.20 10.36
C ALA A 240 -4.23 -8.89 11.13
N ASN A 241 -5.18 -7.95 11.07
CA ASN A 241 -5.00 -6.59 11.55
C ASN A 241 -3.77 -5.92 10.92
N ILE A 242 -3.79 -5.74 9.61
CA ILE A 242 -2.69 -5.19 8.81
C ILE A 242 -2.21 -3.84 9.33
N HIS A 243 -3.13 -2.99 9.82
CA HIS A 243 -2.77 -1.70 10.42
C HIS A 243 -1.76 -1.89 11.57
N ASP A 244 -2.04 -2.76 12.52
CA ASP A 244 -1.20 -2.95 13.71
C ASP A 244 0.12 -3.64 13.37
N ILE A 245 0.13 -4.54 12.37
CA ILE A 245 1.36 -5.12 11.83
C ILE A 245 2.29 -4.02 11.29
N LEU A 246 1.78 -3.12 10.44
CA LEU A 246 2.56 -2.03 9.86
C LEU A 246 2.96 -0.98 10.92
N ALA A 247 2.10 -0.75 11.91
CA ALA A 247 2.41 0.11 13.05
C ALA A 247 3.53 -0.47 13.91
N GLU A 248 3.52 -1.77 14.20
CA GLU A 248 4.59 -2.44 14.94
C GLU A 248 5.93 -2.39 14.17
N LEU A 249 5.93 -2.66 12.87
CA LEU A 249 7.12 -2.51 12.02
C LEU A 249 7.65 -1.07 12.02
N THR A 250 6.74 -0.08 12.04
CA THR A 250 7.10 1.33 12.17
C THR A 250 7.77 1.64 13.50
N LEU A 251 7.22 1.14 14.61
CA LEU A 251 7.80 1.31 15.95
C LEU A 251 9.15 0.63 16.13
N GLN A 252 9.40 -0.42 15.35
CA GLN A 252 10.70 -1.11 15.29
C GLN A 252 11.71 -0.46 14.35
N ASP A 253 11.32 0.62 13.66
CA ASP A 253 12.10 1.28 12.60
C ASP A 253 12.56 0.30 11.50
N TYR A 254 11.70 -0.66 11.16
CA TYR A 254 11.98 -1.65 10.10
C TYR A 254 12.29 -0.95 8.77
N ASP A 255 13.42 -1.29 8.16
CA ASP A 255 13.96 -0.66 6.94
C ASP A 255 13.99 -1.58 5.71
N GLY A 256 13.35 -2.77 5.81
CA GLY A 256 13.22 -3.73 4.72
C GLY A 256 12.01 -3.47 3.82
N PHE A 257 11.47 -4.55 3.25
CA PHE A 257 10.33 -4.52 2.33
C PHE A 257 9.11 -5.22 2.94
N ILE A 258 7.92 -4.74 2.57
CA ILE A 258 6.68 -5.52 2.71
C ILE A 258 6.53 -6.34 1.45
N VAL A 259 6.80 -7.62 1.53
CA VAL A 259 6.65 -8.55 0.42
C VAL A 259 5.21 -9.05 0.40
N VAL A 260 4.42 -8.57 -0.55
CA VAL A 260 3.02 -8.96 -0.72
C VAL A 260 2.96 -10.36 -1.30
N GLU A 261 2.21 -11.24 -0.64
CA GLU A 261 1.96 -12.59 -1.11
C GLU A 261 0.47 -12.94 -1.03
N HIS A 262 -0.08 -13.51 -2.11
CA HIS A 262 -1.48 -13.93 -2.22
C HIS A 262 -1.55 -15.34 -2.82
N GLU A 263 -1.99 -16.32 -2.03
CA GLU A 263 -1.92 -17.74 -2.39
C GLU A 263 -3.27 -18.38 -2.64
N LYS A 264 -4.39 -17.63 -2.57
CA LYS A 264 -5.73 -18.18 -2.75
C LYS A 264 -5.85 -18.95 -4.06
N LYS A 265 -6.29 -20.22 -3.99
CA LYS A 265 -6.30 -21.13 -5.14
C LYS A 265 -7.23 -20.64 -6.26
N GLU A 266 -8.37 -20.07 -5.89
CA GLU A 266 -9.38 -19.58 -6.82
C GLU A 266 -8.86 -18.38 -7.63
N ASP A 267 -7.95 -17.60 -7.05
CA ASP A 267 -7.35 -16.43 -7.68
C ASP A 267 -6.06 -16.75 -8.45
N ALA A 268 -5.55 -18.00 -8.37
CA ALA A 268 -4.22 -18.37 -8.87
C ALA A 268 -3.99 -18.12 -10.37
N MET A 269 -5.06 -18.03 -11.18
CA MET A 269 -5.00 -17.68 -12.61
C MET A 269 -5.15 -16.17 -12.86
N ASN A 270 -5.56 -15.38 -11.87
CA ASN A 270 -5.69 -13.94 -11.96
C ASN A 270 -5.62 -13.26 -10.57
N PRO A 271 -4.48 -13.28 -9.86
CA PRO A 271 -4.36 -12.70 -8.53
C PRO A 271 -4.28 -11.16 -8.53
N SER A 272 -4.01 -10.53 -9.68
CA SER A 272 -3.78 -9.08 -9.78
C SER A 272 -4.88 -8.20 -9.17
N PRO A 273 -6.19 -8.49 -9.32
CA PRO A 273 -7.23 -7.67 -8.68
C PRO A 273 -7.14 -7.66 -7.15
N ALA A 274 -6.98 -8.82 -6.51
CA ALA A 274 -6.85 -8.93 -5.06
C ALA A 274 -5.58 -8.24 -4.53
N VAL A 275 -4.47 -8.39 -5.25
CA VAL A 275 -3.21 -7.70 -4.93
C VAL A 275 -3.38 -6.18 -5.06
N ALA A 276 -3.99 -5.70 -6.16
CA ALA A 276 -4.21 -4.27 -6.38
C ALA A 276 -5.03 -3.64 -5.25
N GLU A 277 -6.10 -4.32 -4.82
CA GLU A 277 -6.96 -3.87 -3.73
C GLU A 277 -6.18 -3.83 -2.40
N GLY A 278 -5.41 -4.87 -2.09
CA GLY A 278 -4.57 -4.91 -0.90
C GLY A 278 -3.48 -3.83 -0.90
N VAL A 279 -2.80 -3.60 -2.02
CA VAL A 279 -1.80 -2.53 -2.14
C VAL A 279 -2.44 -1.15 -1.97
N GLN A 280 -3.63 -0.93 -2.54
CA GLN A 280 -4.39 0.31 -2.36
C GLN A 280 -4.74 0.54 -0.87
N TYR A 281 -5.13 -0.51 -0.14
CA TYR A 281 -5.37 -0.42 1.29
C TYR A 281 -4.11 0.01 2.06
N ILE A 282 -2.95 -0.63 1.83
CA ILE A 282 -1.68 -0.22 2.46
C ILE A 282 -1.36 1.24 2.14
N GLN A 283 -1.52 1.65 0.89
CA GLN A 283 -1.28 3.04 0.47
C GLN A 283 -2.21 4.02 1.20
N SER A 284 -3.47 3.68 1.39
CA SER A 284 -4.43 4.53 2.09
C SER A 284 -4.04 4.77 3.54
N ILE A 285 -3.60 3.74 4.26
CA ILE A 285 -3.21 3.86 5.67
C ILE A 285 -1.78 4.40 5.88
N THR A 286 -0.97 4.52 4.83
CA THR A 286 0.40 5.07 4.88
C THR A 286 0.51 6.44 4.25
N TYR A 287 -0.14 6.69 3.12
CA TYR A 287 -0.07 7.94 2.38
C TYR A 287 -1.04 8.99 2.92
N TYR A 288 -2.27 8.59 3.26
CA TYR A 288 -3.35 9.49 3.67
C TYR A 288 -3.41 9.76 5.18
N GLN A 289 -2.35 9.49 5.95
CA GLN A 289 -2.35 9.71 7.40
C GLN A 289 -2.60 11.16 7.84
N ASP A 290 -2.19 12.14 7.00
CA ASP A 290 -2.43 13.56 7.23
C ASP A 290 -3.73 14.05 6.57
N TYR A 291 -4.49 13.13 5.99
CA TYR A 291 -5.76 13.41 5.34
C TYR A 291 -6.92 12.94 6.19
N GLU A 292 -8.00 13.66 6.17
CA GLU A 292 -9.29 13.20 6.67
C GLU A 292 -10.05 12.52 5.54
N GLN A 293 -10.52 11.29 5.75
CA GLN A 293 -11.49 10.68 4.87
C GLN A 293 -12.85 11.30 5.10
N ILE A 294 -13.29 12.22 4.23
CA ILE A 294 -14.51 12.99 4.42
C ILE A 294 -15.79 12.25 4.02
N LEU A 295 -15.70 11.16 3.24
CA LEU A 295 -16.75 10.13 3.16
C LEU A 295 -16.42 9.08 4.23
N LYS A 296 -16.96 9.28 5.44
CA LYS A 296 -16.53 8.59 6.67
C LYS A 296 -16.97 7.13 6.70
N ARG A 297 -16.17 6.30 7.37
CA ARG A 297 -16.51 4.93 7.72
C ARG A 297 -16.78 4.86 9.23
N GLU A 298 -17.94 4.38 9.62
CA GLU A 298 -18.38 4.26 11.02
C GLU A 298 -18.90 2.84 11.24
N ASN A 299 -18.46 2.17 12.30
CA ASN A 299 -18.84 0.79 12.62
C ASN A 299 -18.63 -0.22 11.48
N GLY A 300 -17.63 0.01 10.63
CA GLY A 300 -17.32 -0.87 9.51
C GLY A 300 -18.02 -0.54 8.20
N GLU A 301 -18.96 0.40 8.19
CA GLU A 301 -19.74 0.81 7.02
C GLU A 301 -19.49 2.28 6.66
N TYR A 302 -19.56 2.62 5.38
CA TYR A 302 -19.48 4.00 4.92
C TYR A 302 -20.79 4.75 5.18
N THR A 303 -20.70 6.04 5.47
CA THR A 303 -21.85 6.89 5.79
C THR A 303 -21.77 8.23 5.07
N LYS A 304 -22.95 8.78 4.76
CA LYS A 304 -23.08 10.16 4.23
C LYS A 304 -23.10 11.23 5.32
N ARG A 305 -22.75 10.89 6.55
CA ARG A 305 -22.69 11.85 7.65
C ARG A 305 -21.73 13.01 7.30
N GLY A 306 -22.18 14.23 7.57
CA GLY A 306 -21.44 15.45 7.20
C GLY A 306 -21.69 15.95 5.78
N TRP A 307 -22.40 15.17 4.95
CA TRP A 307 -22.75 15.55 3.59
C TRP A 307 -24.22 15.97 3.49
N ASN A 308 -24.48 16.93 2.62
CA ASN A 308 -25.79 17.47 2.35
C ASN A 308 -26.13 17.40 0.86
N GLN A 309 -27.41 17.52 0.54
CA GLN A 309 -27.91 17.43 -0.82
C GLN A 309 -28.66 18.70 -1.22
N TYR A 310 -28.40 19.19 -2.44
CA TYR A 310 -29.16 20.23 -3.09
C TYR A 310 -29.57 19.77 -4.50
N GLY A 311 -30.80 20.09 -4.93
CA GLY A 311 -31.35 19.74 -6.23
C GLY A 311 -32.07 18.37 -6.24
N PRO A 312 -32.72 18.01 -7.39
CA PRO A 312 -33.49 16.77 -7.51
C PRO A 312 -32.62 15.51 -7.65
N GLY A 313 -31.41 15.64 -8.21
CA GLY A 313 -30.46 14.54 -8.34
C GLY A 313 -29.74 14.26 -7.02
N TYR A 314 -29.35 13.02 -6.78
CA TYR A 314 -28.70 12.60 -5.54
C TYR A 314 -27.70 11.46 -5.77
N PHE A 315 -26.92 11.14 -4.74
CA PHE A 315 -26.03 9.97 -4.75
C PHE A 315 -26.57 8.86 -3.84
N VAL A 316 -26.59 7.64 -4.39
CA VAL A 316 -26.73 6.40 -3.61
C VAL A 316 -25.37 5.95 -3.17
N LEU A 317 -25.22 5.66 -1.89
CA LEU A 317 -24.00 5.12 -1.29
C LEU A 317 -24.12 3.61 -1.17
N ASP A 318 -23.12 2.91 -1.64
CA ASP A 318 -22.84 1.54 -1.25
C ASP A 318 -22.04 1.59 0.07
N GLU A 319 -22.66 1.18 1.16
CA GLU A 319 -22.13 1.31 2.52
C GLU A 319 -20.95 0.35 2.79
N GLU A 320 -20.83 -0.72 2.03
CA GLU A 320 -19.72 -1.67 2.13
C GLU A 320 -18.45 -1.15 1.42
N THR A 321 -18.62 -0.66 0.20
CA THR A 321 -17.49 -0.26 -0.67
C THR A 321 -17.17 1.23 -0.66
N GLY A 322 -18.05 2.07 -0.11
CA GLY A 322 -17.91 3.53 -0.13
C GLY A 322 -18.12 4.17 -1.50
N VAL A 323 -18.71 3.45 -2.45
CA VAL A 323 -19.00 3.97 -3.80
C VAL A 323 -20.28 4.79 -3.79
N LEU A 324 -20.16 6.05 -4.17
CA LEU A 324 -21.29 6.94 -4.46
C LEU A 324 -21.68 6.82 -5.93
N LYS A 325 -22.93 6.56 -6.22
CA LYS A 325 -23.50 6.52 -7.59
C LYS A 325 -24.52 7.62 -7.80
N GLY A 326 -24.30 8.49 -8.79
CA GLY A 326 -25.22 9.55 -9.17
C GLY A 326 -26.55 9.01 -9.72
N GLN A 327 -27.67 9.64 -9.34
CA GLN A 327 -29.03 9.29 -9.81
C GLN A 327 -29.92 10.52 -9.97
N LYS A 328 -30.91 10.40 -10.84
CA LYS A 328 -32.01 11.36 -11.07
C LYS A 328 -31.61 12.77 -11.51
N GLY A 329 -30.48 12.93 -12.21
CA GLY A 329 -30.13 14.17 -12.88
C GLY A 329 -29.47 15.21 -12.01
N MET A 330 -29.72 16.50 -12.29
CA MET A 330 -28.99 17.60 -11.70
C MET A 330 -29.12 17.66 -10.17
N GLY A 331 -27.99 17.73 -9.51
CA GLY A 331 -27.87 17.87 -8.06
C GLY A 331 -26.45 18.10 -7.60
N LEU A 332 -26.30 18.62 -6.40
CA LEU A 332 -25.05 18.86 -5.73
C LEU A 332 -25.03 18.11 -4.40
N PHE A 333 -24.05 17.25 -4.19
CA PHE A 333 -23.75 16.59 -2.95
C PHE A 333 -22.51 17.25 -2.34
N TRP A 334 -22.63 17.89 -1.18
CA TRP A 334 -21.57 18.77 -0.67
C TRP A 334 -21.23 18.48 0.79
N PHE A 335 -19.93 18.51 1.09
CA PHE A 335 -19.41 18.33 2.44
C PHE A 335 -19.69 19.57 3.27
N GLY A 336 -20.63 19.47 4.21
CA GLY A 336 -21.21 20.59 4.93
C GLY A 336 -20.74 20.75 6.36
N GLU A 337 -19.86 19.89 6.88
CA GLU A 337 -19.39 20.00 8.26
C GLU A 337 -18.63 21.31 8.49
N ARG A 338 -17.85 21.75 7.51
CA ARG A 338 -17.07 22.99 7.58
C ARG A 338 -16.69 23.53 6.20
N LYS A 339 -16.31 24.80 6.17
CA LYS A 339 -15.64 25.42 5.02
C LYS A 339 -14.14 25.17 5.13
N VAL A 340 -13.48 24.92 4.00
CA VAL A 340 -12.03 24.74 3.88
C VAL A 340 -11.40 25.93 3.15
N GLY A 341 -10.19 26.29 3.53
CA GLY A 341 -9.40 27.35 2.91
C GLY A 341 -8.40 26.76 1.92
N ASP A 342 -7.14 26.67 2.34
CA ASP A 342 -6.09 26.00 1.59
C ASP A 342 -6.15 24.52 1.87
N PHE A 343 -6.12 23.70 0.80
CA PHE A 343 -6.32 22.24 0.94
C PHE A 343 -5.69 21.45 -0.19
N ILE A 344 -5.51 20.14 0.06
CA ILE A 344 -5.38 19.10 -0.95
C ILE A 344 -6.61 18.20 -0.83
N LEU A 345 -7.32 18.02 -1.95
CA LEU A 345 -8.44 17.09 -2.08
C LEU A 345 -8.02 15.98 -3.05
N GLU A 346 -8.11 14.73 -2.60
CA GLU A 346 -7.90 13.56 -3.47
C GLU A 346 -9.17 12.73 -3.50
N LEU A 347 -9.55 12.26 -4.69
CA LEU A 347 -10.71 11.40 -4.87
C LEU A 347 -10.61 10.57 -6.14
N ASP A 348 -11.30 9.44 -6.13
CA ASP A 348 -11.50 8.65 -7.34
C ASP A 348 -12.87 8.91 -7.94
N PHE A 349 -12.93 8.98 -9.27
CA PHE A 349 -14.18 9.06 -10.02
C PHE A 349 -14.20 8.11 -11.21
N MET A 350 -15.38 7.71 -11.62
CA MET A 350 -15.59 6.88 -12.80
C MET A 350 -16.80 7.39 -13.61
N SER A 351 -16.59 7.60 -14.90
CA SER A 351 -17.66 7.90 -15.85
C SER A 351 -18.26 6.60 -16.37
N GLU A 352 -19.59 6.41 -16.28
CA GLU A 352 -20.23 5.19 -16.82
C GLU A 352 -20.24 5.20 -18.35
N LYS A 353 -20.40 6.37 -18.94
CA LYS A 353 -20.48 6.57 -20.40
C LYS A 353 -19.51 7.66 -20.85
N HIS A 354 -19.20 7.67 -22.15
CA HIS A 354 -18.35 8.71 -22.72
C HIS A 354 -18.93 10.13 -22.55
N PHE A 355 -20.26 10.25 -22.53
CA PHE A 355 -20.98 11.51 -22.31
C PHE A 355 -21.45 11.74 -20.88
N THR A 356 -20.88 11.01 -19.89
CA THR A 356 -21.11 11.32 -18.47
C THR A 356 -20.60 12.73 -18.19
N ASN A 357 -21.46 13.56 -17.60
CA ASN A 357 -21.13 14.91 -17.18
C ASN A 357 -21.25 15.02 -15.66
N SER A 358 -20.23 15.60 -15.03
CA SER A 358 -20.10 15.79 -13.60
C SER A 358 -18.95 16.74 -13.30
N GLY A 359 -18.67 17.00 -12.01
CA GLY A 359 -17.56 17.83 -11.59
C GLY A 359 -17.38 17.90 -10.08
N VAL A 360 -16.26 18.48 -9.69
CA VAL A 360 -15.89 18.73 -8.29
C VAL A 360 -15.85 20.24 -8.06
N PHE A 361 -16.79 20.76 -7.27
CA PHE A 361 -16.88 22.16 -6.91
C PHE A 361 -15.96 22.50 -5.74
N LEU A 362 -15.19 23.59 -5.87
CA LEU A 362 -14.16 24.00 -4.92
C LEU A 362 -14.53 25.33 -4.24
N ARG A 363 -14.49 25.35 -2.90
CA ARG A 363 -14.76 26.56 -2.09
C ARG A 363 -16.13 27.21 -2.37
N ILE A 364 -17.21 26.42 -2.38
CA ILE A 364 -18.58 26.93 -2.45
C ILE A 364 -18.82 27.90 -1.29
N PRO A 365 -19.08 29.22 -1.55
CA PRO A 365 -18.96 30.24 -0.51
C PRO A 365 -20.08 30.24 0.53
N ALA A 366 -21.26 29.70 0.19
CA ALA A 366 -22.42 29.64 1.07
C ALA A 366 -23.16 28.31 0.91
N VAL A 367 -24.04 28.00 1.86
CA VAL A 367 -24.92 26.83 1.76
C VAL A 367 -25.74 26.94 0.48
N PRO A 368 -25.67 25.92 -0.40
CA PRO A 368 -26.41 25.92 -1.66
C PRO A 368 -27.92 25.87 -1.45
N VAL A 369 -28.62 26.92 -1.86
CA VAL A 369 -30.10 27.01 -1.81
C VAL A 369 -30.71 27.27 -3.19
N ASN A 370 -29.87 27.57 -4.18
CA ASN A 370 -30.17 27.71 -5.60
C ASN A 370 -28.87 27.55 -6.40
N ASP A 371 -28.96 27.62 -7.74
CA ASP A 371 -27.81 27.39 -8.62
C ASP A 371 -26.77 28.52 -8.67
N SER A 372 -26.87 29.54 -7.80
CA SER A 372 -25.95 30.68 -7.82
C SER A 372 -24.50 30.27 -7.50
N TYR A 373 -24.28 29.17 -6.79
CA TYR A 373 -22.94 28.67 -6.48
C TYR A 373 -22.08 28.43 -7.74
N ILE A 374 -22.70 28.06 -8.87
CA ILE A 374 -21.99 27.83 -10.14
C ILE A 374 -21.32 29.07 -10.72
N TYR A 375 -21.67 30.28 -10.24
CA TYR A 375 -21.10 31.56 -10.62
C TYR A 375 -20.11 32.11 -9.57
N GLN A 376 -19.90 31.39 -8.46
CA GLN A 376 -19.18 31.86 -7.28
C GLN A 376 -18.00 30.96 -6.88
N CYS A 377 -17.81 29.84 -7.57
CA CYS A 377 -16.70 28.93 -7.33
C CYS A 377 -16.35 28.13 -8.58
N PHE A 378 -15.14 27.59 -8.63
CA PHE A 378 -14.72 26.76 -9.76
C PHE A 378 -15.16 25.30 -9.60
N GLU A 379 -15.33 24.67 -10.73
CA GLU A 379 -15.62 23.27 -10.92
C GLU A 379 -14.47 22.60 -11.69
N ILE A 380 -13.92 21.52 -11.15
CA ILE A 380 -13.02 20.64 -11.90
C ILE A 380 -13.87 19.62 -12.65
N GLN A 381 -13.85 19.72 -13.98
CA GLN A 381 -14.81 19.09 -14.87
C GLN A 381 -14.57 17.58 -15.05
N ILE A 382 -15.65 16.85 -15.18
CA ILE A 382 -15.71 15.44 -15.59
C ILE A 382 -16.64 15.34 -16.78
N ASP A 383 -16.11 15.40 -18.00
CA ASP A 383 -16.85 15.23 -19.27
C ASP A 383 -15.87 14.78 -20.37
N ASN A 384 -15.91 13.50 -20.70
CA ASN A 384 -15.00 12.92 -21.69
C ASN A 384 -15.45 13.22 -23.16
N ALA A 385 -16.69 13.66 -23.38
CA ALA A 385 -17.21 13.98 -24.70
C ALA A 385 -16.87 15.41 -25.14
N SER A 386 -16.74 16.33 -24.19
CA SER A 386 -16.42 17.74 -24.45
C SER A 386 -14.93 17.98 -24.76
N ARG A 387 -14.58 19.21 -25.13
CA ARG A 387 -13.20 19.63 -25.49
C ARG A 387 -12.86 20.97 -24.82
N GLY A 388 -11.55 21.21 -24.68
CA GLY A 388 -11.02 22.48 -24.17
C GLY A 388 -11.45 22.74 -22.73
N ILE A 389 -12.01 23.91 -22.48
CA ILE A 389 -12.42 24.35 -21.14
C ILE A 389 -13.63 23.60 -20.54
N HIS A 390 -14.21 22.66 -21.29
CA HIS A 390 -15.37 21.86 -20.85
C HIS A 390 -15.06 20.37 -20.75
N GLN A 391 -13.83 19.95 -21.02
CA GLN A 391 -13.46 18.52 -20.95
C GLN A 391 -13.00 18.10 -19.57
N THR A 392 -12.93 16.80 -19.32
CA THR A 392 -12.38 16.21 -18.08
C THR A 392 -10.98 16.76 -17.78
N GLY A 393 -10.78 17.24 -16.55
CA GLY A 393 -9.54 17.85 -16.09
C GLY A 393 -9.48 19.38 -16.27
N ALA A 394 -10.44 19.98 -16.98
CA ALA A 394 -10.52 21.44 -17.09
C ALA A 394 -10.98 22.11 -15.79
N VAL A 395 -10.58 23.36 -15.57
CA VAL A 395 -11.37 24.27 -14.74
C VAL A 395 -12.52 24.76 -15.62
N TYR A 396 -13.73 24.30 -15.34
CA TYR A 396 -14.89 24.49 -16.23
C TYR A 396 -15.11 25.96 -16.59
N ASP A 397 -15.30 26.19 -17.89
CA ASP A 397 -15.51 27.51 -18.50
C ASP A 397 -14.36 28.53 -18.26
N ALA A 398 -13.19 28.08 -17.77
CA ALA A 398 -12.07 28.96 -17.42
C ALA A 398 -10.73 28.52 -18.04
N VAL A 399 -10.23 27.32 -17.75
CA VAL A 399 -8.90 26.86 -18.17
C VAL A 399 -8.95 25.43 -18.72
N PRO A 400 -8.47 25.21 -19.95
CA PRO A 400 -8.40 23.84 -20.49
C PRO A 400 -7.25 23.07 -19.81
N PRO A 401 -7.34 21.73 -19.71
CA PRO A 401 -6.24 20.93 -19.22
C PRO A 401 -5.08 20.92 -20.22
N ALA A 402 -3.85 20.87 -19.70
CA ALA A 402 -2.62 20.86 -20.51
C ALA A 402 -2.46 19.59 -21.35
N SER A 403 -3.11 18.49 -20.94
CA SER A 403 -3.06 17.20 -21.62
C SER A 403 -4.33 16.37 -21.37
N LEU A 404 -4.56 15.36 -22.24
CA LEU A 404 -5.61 14.36 -22.02
C LEU A 404 -5.07 13.25 -21.13
N ALA A 405 -5.52 13.18 -19.89
CA ALA A 405 -5.04 12.23 -18.90
C ALA A 405 -6.15 11.32 -18.32
N PHE A 406 -7.40 11.45 -18.80
CA PHE A 406 -8.51 10.62 -18.36
C PHE A 406 -8.51 9.24 -19.03
N LYS A 407 -9.08 8.25 -18.35
CA LYS A 407 -9.24 6.87 -18.82
C LYS A 407 -10.61 6.66 -19.47
N GLU A 408 -10.75 5.55 -20.18
CA GLU A 408 -11.99 5.16 -20.85
C GLU A 408 -13.15 4.97 -19.85
N PRO A 409 -14.43 5.12 -20.29
CA PRO A 409 -15.58 4.87 -19.45
C PRO A 409 -15.53 3.48 -18.79
N GLY A 410 -16.00 3.39 -17.55
CA GLY A 410 -15.94 2.19 -16.73
C GLY A 410 -14.61 1.99 -16.00
N GLN A 411 -13.63 2.86 -16.20
CA GLN A 411 -12.36 2.84 -15.47
C GLN A 411 -12.30 3.96 -14.42
N TRP A 412 -11.70 3.65 -13.26
CA TRP A 412 -11.48 4.63 -12.22
C TRP A 412 -10.36 5.60 -12.59
N ASN A 413 -10.63 6.88 -12.44
CA ASN A 413 -9.69 7.99 -12.53
C ASN A 413 -9.41 8.54 -11.14
N HIS A 414 -8.25 9.15 -10.94
CA HIS A 414 -7.85 9.78 -9.70
C HIS A 414 -7.59 11.26 -9.92
N TYR A 415 -8.26 12.12 -9.13
CA TYR A 415 -7.95 13.53 -9.01
C TYR A 415 -7.16 13.80 -7.75
N LYS A 416 -6.08 14.60 -7.89
CA LYS A 416 -5.46 15.33 -6.78
C LYS A 416 -5.54 16.82 -7.08
N ILE A 417 -6.24 17.55 -6.25
CA ILE A 417 -6.54 18.97 -6.42
C ILE A 417 -5.91 19.72 -5.25
N THR A 418 -4.91 20.56 -5.54
CA THR A 418 -4.26 21.43 -4.54
C THR A 418 -4.71 22.86 -4.76
N TYR A 419 -5.30 23.48 -3.74
CA TYR A 419 -5.72 24.87 -3.81
C TYR A 419 -5.12 25.64 -2.63
N ARG A 420 -4.06 26.42 -2.90
CA ARG A 420 -3.34 27.20 -1.89
C ARG A 420 -3.38 28.69 -2.24
N GLY A 421 -3.96 29.51 -1.35
CA GLY A 421 -4.23 30.91 -1.70
C GLY A 421 -5.14 31.00 -2.92
N MET A 422 -4.62 31.54 -4.02
CA MET A 422 -5.28 31.58 -5.33
C MET A 422 -4.65 30.61 -6.33
N HIS A 423 -3.58 29.91 -5.95
CA HIS A 423 -2.91 28.94 -6.80
C HIS A 423 -3.65 27.59 -6.82
N LEU A 424 -4.10 27.17 -8.00
CA LEU A 424 -4.84 25.94 -8.24
C LEU A 424 -4.03 24.99 -9.12
N GLU A 425 -3.70 23.83 -8.57
CA GLU A 425 -3.08 22.73 -9.30
C GLU A 425 -4.06 21.53 -9.36
N VAL A 426 -4.14 20.89 -10.51
CA VAL A 426 -4.89 19.65 -10.67
C VAL A 426 -4.00 18.59 -11.32
N GLU A 427 -3.88 17.45 -10.67
CA GLU A 427 -3.32 16.24 -11.24
C GLU A 427 -4.45 15.26 -11.55
N LEU A 428 -4.45 14.69 -12.76
CA LEU A 428 -5.35 13.64 -13.21
C LEU A 428 -4.53 12.40 -13.54
N ASN A 429 -4.75 11.31 -12.80
CA ASN A 429 -4.00 10.06 -12.93
C ASN A 429 -2.46 10.25 -12.82
N GLY A 430 -2.04 11.16 -11.92
CA GLY A 430 -0.62 11.47 -11.68
C GLY A 430 0.01 12.43 -12.70
N ILE A 431 -0.76 12.93 -13.68
CA ILE A 431 -0.31 13.91 -14.67
C ILE A 431 -0.86 15.29 -14.30
N LYS A 432 0.01 16.29 -14.11
CA LYS A 432 -0.42 17.67 -13.84
C LYS A 432 -1.10 18.23 -15.08
N VAL A 433 -2.40 18.51 -14.99
CA VAL A 433 -3.24 19.03 -16.09
C VAL A 433 -3.58 20.52 -15.92
N ILE A 434 -3.58 21.03 -14.68
CA ILE A 434 -3.75 22.45 -14.37
C ILE A 434 -2.62 22.90 -13.43
N ASP A 435 -2.11 24.08 -13.72
CA ASP A 435 -1.17 24.84 -12.88
C ASP A 435 -1.49 26.33 -13.14
N TRP A 436 -2.31 26.95 -12.27
CA TRP A 436 -2.91 28.24 -12.59
C TRP A 436 -3.09 29.12 -11.35
N GLU A 437 -2.70 30.38 -11.47
CA GLU A 437 -3.06 31.42 -10.50
C GLU A 437 -4.49 31.87 -10.79
N SER A 438 -5.44 31.46 -9.95
CA SER A 438 -6.87 31.59 -10.21
C SER A 438 -7.37 33.03 -10.02
N GLU A 439 -8.18 33.46 -10.98
CA GLU A 439 -8.86 34.74 -11.00
C GLU A 439 -10.30 34.56 -11.49
N PRO A 440 -11.24 35.48 -11.19
CA PRO A 440 -12.58 35.38 -11.77
C PRO A 440 -12.52 35.28 -13.30
N ARG A 441 -13.08 34.21 -13.87
CA ARG A 441 -13.02 33.89 -15.31
C ARG A 441 -14.23 33.05 -15.72
N GLY A 442 -14.61 33.19 -17.02
CA GLY A 442 -15.76 32.50 -17.57
C GLY A 442 -17.07 32.90 -16.87
N LYS A 443 -17.83 31.92 -16.43
CA LYS A 443 -19.07 32.15 -15.67
C LYS A 443 -18.82 32.61 -14.21
N VAL A 444 -17.64 32.35 -13.66
CA VAL A 444 -17.31 32.69 -12.26
C VAL A 444 -16.96 34.17 -12.13
N ARG A 445 -17.76 34.90 -11.35
CA ARG A 445 -17.65 36.39 -11.19
C ARG A 445 -16.88 36.81 -9.95
N SER A 446 -16.85 35.95 -8.94
CA SER A 446 -16.14 36.22 -7.68
C SER A 446 -15.63 34.91 -7.11
N LEU A 447 -14.56 34.97 -6.33
CA LEU A 447 -13.95 33.83 -5.68
C LEU A 447 -13.91 34.04 -4.17
N SER A 448 -14.20 33.01 -3.42
CA SER A 448 -14.00 32.96 -1.97
C SER A 448 -12.67 32.28 -1.65
N LYS A 449 -12.01 32.76 -0.58
CA LYS A 449 -10.82 32.10 -0.03
C LYS A 449 -11.15 30.84 0.76
N THR A 450 -12.40 30.68 1.18
CA THR A 450 -12.89 29.51 1.94
C THR A 450 -14.26 29.11 1.44
N GLY A 451 -14.59 27.82 1.51
CA GLY A 451 -15.91 27.32 1.12
C GLY A 451 -16.04 25.83 1.25
N TYR A 452 -17.20 25.31 0.88
CA TYR A 452 -17.49 23.88 0.91
C TYR A 452 -16.96 23.17 -0.34
N ILE A 453 -16.73 21.86 -0.22
CA ILE A 453 -16.43 20.96 -1.33
C ILE A 453 -17.73 20.33 -1.81
N GLY A 454 -17.95 20.23 -3.12
CA GLY A 454 -19.15 19.62 -3.70
C GLY A 454 -18.86 18.67 -4.85
N LEU A 455 -19.72 17.64 -4.98
CA LEU A 455 -19.71 16.69 -6.08
C LEU A 455 -20.99 16.89 -6.89
N GLN A 456 -20.85 17.11 -8.19
CA GLN A 456 -22.01 17.27 -9.06
C GLN A 456 -22.58 15.92 -9.49
N ASN A 457 -23.90 15.80 -9.48
CA ASN A 457 -24.63 14.81 -10.26
C ASN A 457 -25.36 15.56 -11.39
N HIS A 458 -25.12 15.22 -12.64
CA HIS A 458 -25.66 15.99 -13.78
C HIS A 458 -26.64 15.19 -14.62
N ASP A 459 -26.35 13.92 -14.94
CA ASP A 459 -27.12 13.15 -15.91
C ASP A 459 -27.73 11.88 -15.29
N SER A 460 -29.02 11.68 -15.51
CA SER A 460 -29.73 10.48 -15.03
C SER A 460 -29.47 9.22 -15.88
N ARG A 461 -28.95 9.38 -17.11
CA ARG A 461 -28.73 8.28 -18.09
C ARG A 461 -27.27 7.85 -18.20
N ALA A 462 -26.38 8.63 -17.62
CA ALA A 462 -24.94 8.41 -17.63
C ALA A 462 -24.36 8.73 -16.26
N PRO A 463 -24.57 7.87 -15.24
CA PRO A 463 -24.11 8.11 -13.89
C PRO A 463 -22.60 8.35 -13.80
N VAL A 464 -22.23 9.22 -12.88
CA VAL A 464 -20.87 9.31 -12.33
C VAL A 464 -20.80 8.52 -11.04
N TYR A 465 -19.61 8.00 -10.74
CA TYR A 465 -19.31 7.34 -9.49
C TYR A 465 -18.14 8.04 -8.80
N PHE A 466 -18.17 8.12 -7.46
CA PHE A 466 -17.07 8.63 -6.63
C PHE A 466 -16.78 7.69 -5.49
N LYS A 467 -15.51 7.65 -5.05
CA LYS A 467 -15.05 6.96 -3.83
C LYS A 467 -13.73 7.56 -3.34
N ASN A 468 -13.21 7.07 -2.21
CA ASN A 468 -11.88 7.42 -1.69
C ASN A 468 -11.66 8.93 -1.61
N ILE A 469 -12.56 9.64 -0.92
CA ILE A 469 -12.55 11.10 -0.85
C ILE A 469 -11.78 11.53 0.40
N TYR A 470 -10.56 12.06 0.19
CA TYR A 470 -9.61 12.45 1.22
C TYR A 470 -9.32 13.95 1.14
N LEU A 471 -9.33 14.61 2.28
CA LEU A 471 -9.10 16.05 2.42
C LEU A 471 -7.96 16.31 3.39
N LYS A 472 -6.99 17.12 2.98
CA LYS A 472 -5.94 17.65 3.85
C LYS A 472 -6.00 19.19 3.83
N GLU A 473 -6.21 19.80 4.99
CA GLU A 473 -6.06 21.24 5.15
C GLU A 473 -4.57 21.62 5.26
N LEU A 474 -4.15 22.73 4.62
CA LEU A 474 -2.76 23.16 4.49
C LEU A 474 -2.43 24.35 5.40
#